data_4515d882100c6c3ed9e111edca1322ba
#
_entry.id   4515d882100c6c3ed9e111edca1322ba
#
_cell.length_a   1.000
_cell.length_b   1.000
_cell.length_c   1.000
_cell.angle_alpha   90.00
_cell.angle_beta   90.00
_cell.angle_gamma   90.00
#
_symmetry.space_group_name_H-M   'P 1'
#
loop_
_entity.id
_entity.type
_entity.pdbx_description
1 polymer ?
#
loop_
_entity_poly.entity_id
_entity_poly.type
_entity_poly.pdbx_seq_one_letter_code
_entity_poly.pdbx_strand_id
1 'polypeptide(L)' 'MENEVTNLLGNMAEQFREAYQDAEKFTNGNNSAGTRVRKAMQNIKNLAQQVRVEVQEQKNTVTA' A
#
# COMPACT_ATOMS: atom_id res chain seq x y z
N MET A 1 18.96 10.69 1.16
CA MET A 1 19.16 9.33 1.68
C MET A 1 17.81 8.63 1.74
N GLU A 2 17.74 7.42 1.26
CA GLU A 2 16.49 6.67 1.26
C GLU A 2 16.10 6.27 2.69
N ASN A 3 14.82 6.34 2.97
CA ASN A 3 14.26 5.94 4.23
C ASN A 3 13.22 4.85 3.97
N GLU A 4 13.19 3.82 4.80
CA GLU A 4 12.27 2.71 4.62
C GLU A 4 10.81 3.16 4.64
N VAL A 5 10.48 4.17 5.46
CA VAL A 5 9.10 4.69 5.50
C VAL A 5 8.71 5.24 4.13
N THR A 6 9.56 6.06 3.51
CA THR A 6 9.25 6.60 2.19
C THR A 6 9.23 5.53 1.12
N ASN A 7 10.08 4.51 1.23
CA ASN A 7 10.07 3.39 0.30
C ASN A 7 8.74 2.62 0.39
N LEU A 8 8.28 2.35 1.59
CA LEU A 8 7.01 1.65 1.81
C LEU A 8 5.84 2.47 1.28
N LEU A 9 5.84 3.78 1.54
CA LEU A 9 4.78 4.65 1.05
C LEU A 9 4.77 4.72 -0.47
N GLY A 10 5.95 4.74 -1.10
CA GLY A 10 6.05 4.71 -2.55
C GLY A 10 5.46 3.43 -3.12
N ASN A 11 5.71 2.29 -2.48
CA ASN A 11 5.14 1.02 -2.87
C ASN A 11 3.61 1.03 -2.74
N MET A 12 3.11 1.59 -1.64
CA MET A 12 1.65 1.72 -1.44
C MET A 12 1.02 2.58 -2.53
N ALA A 13 1.67 3.70 -2.88
CA ALA A 13 1.16 4.59 -3.91
C ALA A 13 1.06 3.89 -5.25
N GLU A 14 2.07 3.08 -5.59
CA GLU A 14 2.08 2.32 -6.82
C GLU A 14 0.94 1.31 -6.85
N GLN A 15 0.75 0.57 -5.76
CA GLN A 15 -0.32 -0.42 -5.68
C GLN A 15 -1.68 0.25 -5.69
N PHE A 16 -1.81 1.40 -5.05
CA PHE A 16 -3.05 2.15 -5.06
C PHE A 16 -3.43 2.58 -6.48
N ARG A 17 -2.46 3.05 -7.25
CA ARG A 17 -2.70 3.47 -8.62
C ARG A 17 -3.19 2.31 -9.47
N GLU A 18 -2.56 1.13 -9.34
CA GLU A 18 -2.98 -0.06 -10.07
C GLU A 18 -4.39 -0.49 -9.65
N ALA A 19 -4.68 -0.41 -8.35
CA ALA A 19 -6.00 -0.76 -7.84
C ALA A 19 -7.07 0.19 -8.40
N TYR A 20 -6.74 1.46 -8.53
CA TYR A 20 -7.68 2.42 -9.10
C TYR A 20 -8.05 2.06 -10.53
N GLN A 21 -7.06 1.67 -11.33
CA GLN A 21 -7.30 1.25 -12.70
C GLN A 21 -8.19 0.01 -12.75
N ASP A 22 -7.93 -0.96 -11.87
CA ASP A 22 -8.77 -2.15 -11.79
C ASP A 22 -10.17 -1.81 -11.30
N ALA A 23 -10.31 -0.84 -10.41
CA ALA A 23 -11.63 -0.42 -9.93
C ALA A 23 -12.46 0.15 -11.08
N GLU A 24 -11.84 0.93 -11.97
CA GLU A 24 -12.53 1.44 -13.15
C GLU A 24 -13.01 0.31 -14.06
N LYS A 25 -12.15 -0.69 -14.27
CA LYS A 25 -12.53 -1.86 -15.06
C LYS A 25 -13.67 -2.62 -14.41
N PHE A 26 -13.65 -2.73 -13.09
CA PHE A 26 -14.70 -3.41 -12.35
C PHE A 26 -16.05 -2.70 -12.52
N THR A 27 -16.06 -1.37 -12.41
CA THR A 27 -17.30 -0.60 -12.57
C THR A 27 -17.85 -0.71 -14.00
N ASN A 28 -16.99 -1.06 -14.96
CA ASN A 28 -17.40 -1.28 -16.35
C ASN A 28 -17.75 -2.75 -16.65
N GLY A 29 -17.87 -3.57 -15.61
CA GLY A 29 -18.38 -4.94 -15.76
C GLY A 29 -17.34 -6.03 -15.70
N ASN A 30 -16.06 -5.71 -15.44
CA ASN A 30 -15.00 -6.72 -15.37
C ASN A 30 -14.91 -7.30 -13.96
N ASN A 31 -15.51 -8.46 -13.74
CA ASN A 31 -15.52 -9.07 -12.41
C ASN A 31 -14.13 -9.48 -11.92
N SER A 32 -13.26 -9.91 -12.82
CA SER A 32 -11.89 -10.26 -12.46
C SER A 32 -11.13 -9.07 -11.89
N ALA A 33 -11.42 -7.87 -12.40
CA ALA A 33 -10.80 -6.65 -11.89
C ALA A 33 -11.22 -6.40 -10.43
N GLY A 34 -12.48 -6.72 -10.09
CA GLY A 34 -12.91 -6.60 -8.69
C GLY A 34 -12.13 -7.48 -7.75
N THR A 35 -11.82 -8.70 -8.17
CA THR A 35 -10.98 -9.60 -7.38
C THR A 35 -9.59 -9.01 -7.19
N ARG A 36 -9.03 -8.40 -8.23
CA ARG A 36 -7.72 -7.76 -8.13
C ARG A 36 -7.74 -6.56 -7.18
N VAL A 37 -8.85 -5.79 -7.18
CA VAL A 37 -8.99 -4.67 -6.24
C VAL A 37 -8.96 -5.18 -4.79
N ARG A 38 -9.70 -6.24 -4.51
CA ARG A 38 -9.73 -6.81 -3.15
C ARG A 38 -8.34 -7.28 -2.72
N LYS A 39 -7.63 -7.95 -3.62
CA LYS A 39 -6.27 -8.43 -3.33
C LYS A 39 -5.33 -7.25 -3.10
N ALA A 40 -5.45 -6.20 -3.90
CA ALA A 40 -4.63 -5.00 -3.74
C ALA A 40 -4.88 -4.35 -2.38
N MET A 41 -6.13 -4.31 -1.93
CA MET A 41 -6.45 -3.75 -0.61
C MET A 41 -5.80 -4.55 0.50
N GLN A 42 -5.75 -5.88 0.38
CA GLN A 42 -5.07 -6.70 1.37
C GLN A 42 -3.57 -6.37 1.42
N ASN A 43 -2.96 -6.20 0.24
CA ASN A 43 -1.54 -5.83 0.17
C ASN A 43 -1.29 -4.45 0.77
N ILE A 44 -2.15 -3.49 0.47
CA ILE A 44 -2.03 -2.13 0.99
C ILE A 44 -2.20 -2.13 2.51
N LYS A 45 -3.12 -2.93 3.02
CA LYS A 45 -3.31 -3.08 4.46
C LYS A 45 -2.02 -3.57 5.13
N ASN A 46 -1.39 -4.58 4.54
CA ASN A 46 -0.14 -5.12 5.08
C ASN A 46 0.98 -4.09 5.03
N LEU A 47 1.08 -3.35 3.93
CA LEU A 47 2.08 -2.28 3.81
C LEU A 47 1.84 -1.17 4.81
N ALA A 48 0.57 -0.82 5.04
CA ALA A 48 0.22 0.20 6.03
C ALA A 48 0.70 -0.21 7.42
N GLN A 49 0.54 -1.49 7.77
CA GLN A 49 1.04 -1.98 9.05
C GLN A 49 2.56 -1.90 9.12
N GLN A 50 3.25 -2.25 8.04
CA GLN A 50 4.70 -2.15 8.00
C GLN A 50 5.16 -0.70 8.18
N VAL A 51 4.45 0.25 7.59
CA VAL A 51 4.77 1.67 7.77
C VAL A 51 4.67 2.06 9.24
N ARG A 52 3.60 1.65 9.90
CA ARG A 52 3.39 1.97 11.31
C ARG A 52 4.50 1.40 12.19
N VAL A 53 4.88 0.15 11.94
CA VAL A 53 5.96 -0.50 12.68
C VAL A 53 7.28 0.22 12.45
N GLU A 54 7.56 0.53 11.19
CA GLU A 54 8.84 1.18 10.84
C GLU A 54 8.95 2.57 11.46
N VAL A 55 7.86 3.34 11.44
CA VAL A 55 7.84 4.66 12.07
C VAL A 55 8.11 4.53 13.57
N GLN A 56 7.48 3.57 14.21
CA GLN A 56 7.66 3.38 15.66
C GLN A 56 9.10 3.00 15.98
N GLU A 57 9.69 2.12 15.19
CA GLU A 57 11.08 1.70 15.40
C GLU A 57 12.04 2.86 15.22
N GLN A 58 11.83 3.70 14.21
CA GLN A 58 12.70 4.84 13.97
C GLN A 58 12.56 5.88 15.08
N LYS A 59 11.35 6.09 15.57
CA LYS A 59 11.13 7.01 16.70
C LYS A 59 11.84 6.51 17.95
N ASN A 60 11.76 5.23 18.22
CA ASN A 60 12.43 4.66 19.40
C ASN A 60 13.95 4.80 19.31
N THR A 61 14.50 4.60 18.11
CA THR A 61 15.94 4.76 17.89
C THR A 61 16.38 6.19 18.11
N VAL A 62 15.59 7.15 17.61
CA VAL A 62 15.94 8.58 17.72
C VAL A 62 15.87 9.05 19.17
N THR A 63 14.91 8.55 19.93
CA THR A 63 14.72 8.98 21.30
C THR A 63 15.68 8.34 22.30
N ALA A 64 16.38 7.33 21.87
CA ALA A 64 17.38 6.69 22.72
C ALA A 64 18.64 7.53 22.81
#